data_fa464e1dc82caff2bc6ce86f12ee6584
#
_entry.id   fa464e1dc82caff2bc6ce86f12ee6584
#
_cell.length_a   1.000
_cell.length_b   1.000
_cell.length_c   1.000
_cell.angle_alpha   90.00
_cell.angle_beta   90.00
_cell.angle_gamma   90.00
#
_symmetry.space_group_name_H-M   'P 1'
#
loop_
_entity.id
_entity.type
_entity.pdbx_description
1 polymer ?
#
loop_
_entity_poly.entity_id
_entity_poly.type
_entity_poly.pdbx_seq_one_letter_code
_entity_poly.pdbx_strand_id
1 'polypeptide(L)'
;IRFSVPSVWYEAHLSAPGFELYGYHNALVPVAFLGHNKAFGWSLTMFQNDDLDLIAEQVNPDNPNQVRYHDQWVDMTSSEQQIAVKGQAPVTLTLRQSPHGPIINDVLGANAGTTPIAMWWAFLDTENPILDGFYQLNRADTLAKARQAVAKVHAPGLNIVWANAKGDIGWWAAAQLPIRPAGVNAGFILDGSTAQADKLGFYPF
;
A
#
# COMPACT_ATOMS: atom_id res chain seq x y z
N ILE A 1 10.22 4.46 16.19
CA ILE A 1 11.27 4.96 15.26
C ILE A 1 12.55 4.21 15.62
N ARG A 2 13.12 3.47 14.67
CA ARG A 2 14.44 2.88 14.85
C ARG A 2 15.48 3.93 14.45
N PHE A 3 16.37 4.27 15.39
CA PHE A 3 17.55 5.07 15.07
C PHE A 3 18.63 4.14 14.53
N SER A 4 19.08 4.40 13.32
CA SER A 4 20.15 3.65 12.64
C SER A 4 21.10 4.62 11.93
N VAL A 5 22.30 4.16 11.63
CA VAL A 5 23.25 4.90 10.79
C VAL A 5 23.63 4.01 9.61
N PRO A 6 23.27 4.41 8.39
CA PRO A 6 22.52 5.61 8.02
C PRO A 6 21.06 5.54 8.47
N SER A 7 20.46 6.69 8.74
CA SER A 7 19.04 6.80 9.09
C SER A 7 18.16 6.64 7.83
N VAL A 8 16.93 6.10 8.03
CA VAL A 8 15.90 6.10 6.99
C VAL A 8 15.43 7.52 6.67
N TRP A 9 15.44 8.39 7.68
CA TRP A 9 15.06 9.78 7.58
C TRP A 9 16.27 10.70 7.57
N TYR A 10 16.22 11.72 6.72
CA TYR A 10 17.14 12.85 6.79
C TYR A 10 16.37 14.16 6.75
N GLU A 11 16.96 15.17 7.35
CA GLU A 11 16.43 16.52 7.43
C GLU A 11 17.05 17.37 6.32
N ALA A 12 16.23 18.19 5.65
CA ALA A 12 16.70 19.10 4.63
C ALA A 12 15.91 20.41 4.62
N HIS A 13 16.62 21.49 4.35
CA HIS A 13 16.04 22.79 4.02
C HIS A 13 16.35 23.10 2.55
N LEU A 14 15.29 23.14 1.75
CA LEU A 14 15.36 23.43 0.32
C LEU A 14 14.88 24.87 0.09
N SER A 15 15.68 25.67 -0.63
CA SER A 15 15.32 27.05 -0.98
C SER A 15 15.64 27.32 -2.45
N ALA A 16 14.63 27.79 -3.19
CA ALA A 16 14.73 28.17 -4.58
C ALA A 16 13.76 29.33 -4.86
N PRO A 17 13.88 30.07 -5.98
CA PRO A 17 12.92 31.10 -6.33
C PRO A 17 11.47 30.56 -6.34
N GLY A 18 10.62 31.13 -5.47
CA GLY A 18 9.20 30.72 -5.34
C GLY A 18 8.96 29.40 -4.58
N PHE A 19 9.98 28.81 -3.99
CA PHE A 19 9.87 27.56 -3.23
C PHE A 19 10.78 27.56 -2.00
N GLU A 20 10.22 27.32 -0.83
CA GLU A 20 10.93 27.13 0.43
C GLU A 20 10.28 25.97 1.16
N LEU A 21 11.08 25.02 1.63
CA LEU A 21 10.63 23.83 2.32
C LEU A 21 11.69 23.38 3.32
N TYR A 22 11.28 23.22 4.57
CA TYR A 22 12.04 22.52 5.60
C TYR A 22 11.28 21.24 5.97
N GLY A 23 11.96 20.10 6.00
CA GLY A 23 11.26 18.88 6.34
C GLY A 23 12.11 17.64 6.40
N TYR A 24 11.42 16.51 6.62
CA TYR A 24 12.00 15.19 6.71
C TYR A 24 11.69 14.39 5.43
N HIS A 25 12.76 13.86 4.87
CA HIS A 25 12.76 13.10 3.62
C HIS A 25 13.23 11.67 3.87
N ASN A 26 12.81 10.74 3.02
CA ASN A 26 13.47 9.44 2.90
C ASN A 26 14.56 9.49 1.83
N ALA A 27 15.56 8.64 1.95
CA ALA A 27 16.63 8.53 0.96
C ALA A 27 16.06 8.31 -0.44
N LEU A 28 16.58 9.05 -1.43
CA LEU A 28 16.16 9.04 -2.83
C LEU A 28 14.74 9.55 -3.11
N VAL A 29 14.03 10.08 -2.10
CA VAL A 29 12.69 10.66 -2.28
C VAL A 29 12.78 12.19 -2.27
N PRO A 30 12.46 12.88 -3.40
CA PRO A 30 12.68 14.32 -3.55
C PRO A 30 11.58 15.18 -2.92
N VAL A 31 10.71 14.59 -2.10
CA VAL A 31 9.61 15.27 -1.41
C VAL A 31 9.72 15.07 0.09
N ALA A 32 9.30 16.06 0.88
CA ALA A 32 9.19 15.90 2.33
C ALA A 32 7.89 15.20 2.68
N PHE A 33 7.97 14.15 3.50
CA PHE A 33 6.79 13.50 4.06
C PHE A 33 6.22 14.28 5.24
N LEU A 34 7.08 14.92 6.03
CA LEU A 34 6.71 15.87 7.08
C LEU A 34 7.47 17.16 6.83
N GLY A 35 6.80 18.31 6.95
CA GLY A 35 7.50 19.54 6.68
C GLY A 35 6.66 20.80 6.86
N HIS A 36 7.32 21.92 6.66
CA HIS A 36 6.70 23.24 6.70
C HIS A 36 7.51 24.25 5.89
N ASN A 37 6.87 25.37 5.65
CA ASN A 37 7.51 26.62 5.25
C ASN A 37 6.94 27.77 6.09
N LYS A 38 7.13 29.02 5.67
CA LYS A 38 6.59 30.18 6.40
C LYS A 38 5.07 30.31 6.33
N ALA A 39 4.42 29.66 5.37
CA ALA A 39 2.99 29.84 5.09
C ALA A 39 2.12 28.66 5.61
N PHE A 40 2.66 27.45 5.60
CA PHE A 40 1.92 26.24 6.00
C PHE A 40 2.86 25.11 6.43
N GLY A 41 2.28 24.10 7.08
CA GLY A 41 2.99 22.90 7.48
C GLY A 41 2.08 21.70 7.52
N TRP A 42 2.67 20.51 7.47
CA TRP A 42 1.97 19.24 7.57
C TRP A 42 2.80 18.20 8.32
N SER A 43 2.09 17.24 8.87
CA SER A 43 2.67 16.07 9.51
C SER A 43 1.80 14.86 9.23
N LEU A 44 2.35 13.67 9.50
CA LEU A 44 1.62 12.43 9.31
C LEU A 44 1.93 11.42 10.40
N THR A 45 1.02 10.47 10.54
CA THR A 45 1.24 9.21 11.25
C THR A 45 0.51 8.09 10.52
N MET A 46 0.79 6.84 10.88
CA MET A 46 0.12 5.71 10.27
C MET A 46 -1.38 5.73 10.58
N PHE A 47 -2.18 5.53 9.57
CA PHE A 47 -3.57 5.15 9.67
C PHE A 47 -3.64 3.63 9.44
N GLN A 48 -3.92 2.88 10.48
CA GLN A 48 -4.13 1.43 10.37
C GLN A 48 -5.47 1.18 9.72
N ASN A 49 -5.47 1.16 8.40
CA ASN A 49 -6.60 0.80 7.58
C ASN A 49 -6.54 -0.69 7.24
N ASP A 50 -7.69 -1.26 6.96
CA ASP A 50 -7.86 -2.66 6.65
C ASP A 50 -7.82 -2.86 5.13
N ASP A 51 -6.63 -2.75 4.55
CA ASP A 51 -6.38 -2.72 3.11
C ASP A 51 -5.74 -4.00 2.55
N LEU A 52 -5.61 -5.04 3.38
CA LEU A 52 -5.02 -6.32 3.03
C LEU A 52 -5.88 -7.48 3.53
N ASP A 53 -6.15 -8.45 2.65
CA ASP A 53 -6.84 -9.69 2.99
C ASP A 53 -5.99 -10.91 2.62
N LEU A 54 -6.06 -11.93 3.47
CA LEU A 54 -5.57 -13.26 3.16
C LEU A 54 -6.72 -14.14 2.71
N ILE A 55 -6.53 -14.87 1.63
CA ILE A 55 -7.57 -15.64 0.96
C ILE A 55 -7.07 -17.07 0.76
N ALA A 56 -7.79 -18.05 1.34
CA ALA A 56 -7.51 -19.47 1.16
C ALA A 56 -8.11 -19.92 -0.18
N GLU A 57 -7.27 -20.40 -1.07
CA GLU A 57 -7.67 -20.85 -2.39
C GLU A 57 -8.12 -22.32 -2.37
N GLN A 58 -9.25 -22.61 -2.98
CA GLN A 58 -9.68 -23.97 -3.24
C GLN A 58 -9.02 -24.47 -4.53
N VAL A 59 -8.07 -25.41 -4.41
CA VAL A 59 -7.39 -26.00 -5.56
C VAL A 59 -8.26 -27.04 -6.24
N ASN A 60 -8.22 -27.08 -7.58
CA ASN A 60 -8.86 -28.12 -8.38
C ASN A 60 -8.18 -29.48 -8.12
N PRO A 61 -8.92 -30.52 -7.65
CA PRO A 61 -8.34 -31.83 -7.36
C PRO A 61 -7.75 -32.53 -8.60
N ASP A 62 -8.22 -32.18 -9.81
CA ASP A 62 -7.76 -32.77 -11.07
C ASP A 62 -6.64 -31.94 -11.71
N ASN A 63 -6.44 -30.68 -11.30
CA ASN A 63 -5.41 -29.78 -11.82
C ASN A 63 -4.86 -28.84 -10.74
N PRO A 64 -3.68 -29.10 -10.16
CA PRO A 64 -3.13 -28.31 -9.06
C PRO A 64 -2.77 -26.85 -9.44
N ASN A 65 -2.80 -26.52 -10.74
CA ASN A 65 -2.57 -25.15 -11.22
C ASN A 65 -3.86 -24.32 -11.32
N GLN A 66 -5.02 -24.90 -10.97
CA GLN A 66 -6.30 -24.20 -11.00
C GLN A 66 -6.86 -23.99 -9.60
N VAL A 67 -7.50 -22.85 -9.42
CA VAL A 67 -8.25 -22.51 -8.21
C VAL A 67 -9.72 -22.23 -8.54
N ARG A 68 -10.58 -22.42 -7.55
CA ARG A 68 -12.00 -22.07 -7.66
C ARG A 68 -12.14 -20.55 -7.58
N TYR A 69 -12.72 -19.96 -8.60
CA TYR A 69 -13.07 -18.55 -8.63
C TYR A 69 -14.51 -18.41 -9.10
N HIS A 70 -15.39 -17.94 -8.21
CA HIS A 70 -16.84 -18.06 -8.36
C HIS A 70 -17.22 -19.52 -8.64
N ASP A 71 -17.95 -19.79 -9.70
CA ASP A 71 -18.37 -21.16 -10.05
C ASP A 71 -17.47 -21.83 -11.10
N GLN A 72 -16.26 -21.33 -11.33
CA GLN A 72 -15.35 -21.81 -12.36
C GLN A 72 -13.97 -22.18 -11.80
N TRP A 73 -13.30 -23.15 -12.47
CA TRP A 73 -11.88 -23.40 -12.27
C TRP A 73 -11.07 -22.48 -13.17
N VAL A 74 -10.19 -21.69 -12.57
CA VAL A 74 -9.38 -20.67 -13.27
C VAL A 74 -7.91 -20.99 -13.05
N ASP A 75 -7.11 -20.93 -14.12
CA ASP A 75 -5.67 -21.16 -14.05
C ASP A 75 -4.97 -20.07 -13.23
N MET A 76 -4.10 -20.47 -12.32
CA MET A 76 -3.11 -19.57 -11.73
C MET A 76 -2.04 -19.24 -12.75
N THR A 77 -1.59 -18.00 -12.77
CA THR A 77 -0.40 -17.62 -13.54
C THR A 77 0.86 -17.95 -12.74
N SER A 78 1.95 -18.25 -13.47
CA SER A 78 3.25 -18.53 -12.87
C SER A 78 4.35 -17.83 -13.64
N SER A 79 5.33 -17.26 -12.91
CA SER A 79 6.54 -16.67 -13.50
C SER A 79 7.76 -17.01 -12.66
N GLU A 80 8.89 -17.19 -13.32
CA GLU A 80 10.16 -17.41 -12.64
C GLU A 80 10.97 -16.11 -12.56
N GLN A 81 11.53 -15.85 -11.37
CA GLN A 81 12.40 -14.72 -11.11
C GLN A 81 13.74 -15.23 -10.60
N GLN A 82 14.84 -14.77 -11.22
CA GLN A 82 16.18 -15.09 -10.76
C GLN A 82 16.76 -13.96 -9.93
N ILE A 83 17.19 -14.29 -8.72
CA ILE A 83 17.85 -13.36 -7.81
C ILE A 83 19.35 -13.69 -7.81
N ALA A 84 20.17 -12.78 -8.31
CA ALA A 84 21.61 -12.89 -8.25
C ALA A 84 22.08 -12.68 -6.79
N VAL A 85 22.80 -13.66 -6.25
CA VAL A 85 23.35 -13.61 -4.89
C VAL A 85 24.86 -13.48 -4.96
N LYS A 86 25.43 -12.44 -4.34
CA LYS A 86 26.88 -12.20 -4.36
C LYS A 86 27.65 -13.38 -3.77
N GLY A 87 28.50 -14.01 -4.57
CA GLY A 87 29.35 -15.13 -4.16
C GLY A 87 28.66 -16.49 -4.06
N GLN A 88 27.40 -16.61 -4.54
CA GLN A 88 26.63 -17.85 -4.53
C GLN A 88 25.92 -18.04 -5.89
N ALA A 89 25.39 -19.24 -6.10
CA ALA A 89 24.51 -19.49 -7.24
C ALA A 89 23.24 -18.63 -7.17
N PRO A 90 22.69 -18.18 -8.31
CA PRO A 90 21.41 -17.48 -8.32
C PRO A 90 20.29 -18.33 -7.69
N VAL A 91 19.38 -17.67 -7.00
CA VAL A 91 18.15 -18.29 -6.47
C VAL A 91 17.03 -18.05 -7.46
N THR A 92 16.35 -19.09 -7.89
CA THR A 92 15.13 -18.99 -8.71
C THR A 92 13.90 -19.04 -7.82
N LEU A 93 13.04 -18.04 -7.92
CA LEU A 93 11.73 -18.00 -7.26
C LEU A 93 10.65 -18.22 -8.30
N THR A 94 9.72 -19.13 -8.01
CA THR A 94 8.50 -19.31 -8.79
C THR A 94 7.39 -18.51 -8.13
N LEU A 95 6.99 -17.42 -8.78
CA LEU A 95 5.89 -16.59 -8.32
C LEU A 95 4.58 -17.10 -8.94
N ARG A 96 3.64 -17.50 -8.10
CA ARG A 96 2.29 -17.91 -8.52
C ARG A 96 1.29 -16.83 -8.13
N GLN A 97 0.28 -16.64 -8.98
CA GLN A 97 -0.77 -15.66 -8.76
C GLN A 97 -2.13 -16.26 -9.12
N SER A 98 -3.06 -16.17 -8.20
CA SER A 98 -4.48 -16.47 -8.41
C SER A 98 -5.24 -15.21 -8.85
N PRO A 99 -6.53 -15.31 -9.18
CA PRO A 99 -7.39 -14.14 -9.39
C PRO A 99 -7.46 -13.19 -8.19
N HIS A 100 -7.21 -13.70 -6.96
CA HIS A 100 -7.24 -12.88 -5.74
C HIS A 100 -5.89 -12.22 -5.42
N GLY A 101 -4.78 -12.65 -6.04
CA GLY A 101 -3.47 -12.06 -5.81
C GLY A 101 -2.32 -13.06 -5.76
N PRO A 102 -1.11 -12.62 -5.41
CA PRO A 102 0.06 -13.49 -5.29
C PRO A 102 -0.13 -14.53 -4.18
N ILE A 103 0.33 -15.77 -4.46
CA ILE A 103 0.37 -16.86 -3.47
C ILE A 103 1.60 -16.64 -2.58
N ILE A 104 1.38 -16.56 -1.28
CA ILE A 104 2.42 -16.15 -0.31
C ILE A 104 2.86 -17.25 0.67
N ASN A 105 2.51 -18.51 0.44
CA ASN A 105 2.85 -19.62 1.35
C ASN A 105 4.33 -19.68 1.68
N ASP A 106 5.21 -19.43 0.70
CA ASP A 106 6.66 -19.52 0.89
C ASP A 106 7.21 -18.47 1.89
N VAL A 107 6.50 -17.34 2.07
CA VAL A 107 6.89 -16.31 3.07
C VAL A 107 6.18 -16.49 4.41
N LEU A 108 5.11 -17.26 4.47
CA LEU A 108 4.40 -17.59 5.73
C LEU A 108 5.11 -18.70 6.52
N GLY A 109 6.05 -19.40 5.89
CA GLY A 109 6.83 -20.46 6.51
C GLY A 109 6.06 -21.77 6.76
N ALA A 110 6.63 -22.66 7.57
CA ALA A 110 6.11 -24.02 7.77
C ALA A 110 4.68 -24.09 8.36
N ASN A 111 4.18 -23.03 8.95
CA ASN A 111 2.85 -22.97 9.55
C ASN A 111 1.73 -22.65 8.54
N ALA A 112 2.08 -22.31 7.29
CA ALA A 112 1.08 -21.97 6.26
C ALA A 112 0.23 -23.16 5.78
N GLY A 113 0.67 -24.39 6.08
CA GLY A 113 0.03 -25.58 5.55
C GLY A 113 0.20 -25.73 4.04
N THR A 114 -0.61 -26.59 3.41
CA THR A 114 -0.55 -26.88 1.96
C THR A 114 -1.58 -26.10 1.15
N THR A 115 -2.60 -25.53 1.79
CA THR A 115 -3.60 -24.70 1.11
C THR A 115 -2.94 -23.42 0.61
N PRO A 116 -3.03 -23.11 -0.69
CA PRO A 116 -2.48 -21.84 -1.19
C PRO A 116 -3.21 -20.65 -0.55
N ILE A 117 -2.43 -19.71 -0.05
CA ILE A 117 -2.93 -18.45 0.52
C ILE A 117 -2.57 -17.32 -0.44
N ALA A 118 -3.57 -16.72 -1.04
CA ALA A 118 -3.41 -15.50 -1.81
C ALA A 118 -3.44 -14.27 -0.89
N MET A 119 -2.67 -13.27 -1.25
CA MET A 119 -2.67 -11.97 -0.58
C MET A 119 -3.29 -10.94 -1.51
N TRP A 120 -4.50 -10.52 -1.20
CA TRP A 120 -5.03 -9.31 -1.80
C TRP A 120 -4.56 -8.09 -1.01
N TRP A 121 -4.04 -7.08 -1.69
CA TRP A 121 -3.58 -5.85 -1.06
C TRP A 121 -3.89 -4.66 -1.97
N ALA A 122 -4.58 -3.64 -1.43
CA ALA A 122 -4.96 -2.45 -2.19
C ALA A 122 -3.77 -1.77 -2.91
N PHE A 123 -2.56 -1.85 -2.34
CA PHE A 123 -1.34 -1.35 -2.96
C PHE A 123 -1.00 -2.02 -4.30
N LEU A 124 -1.34 -3.31 -4.46
CA LEU A 124 -1.09 -4.08 -5.68
C LEU A 124 -2.24 -3.98 -6.70
N ASP A 125 -3.42 -3.60 -6.23
CA ASP A 125 -4.66 -3.62 -7.01
C ASP A 125 -5.04 -2.23 -7.57
N THR A 126 -4.44 -1.16 -7.07
CA THR A 126 -4.76 0.22 -7.49
C THR A 126 -3.51 1.01 -7.88
N GLU A 127 -3.70 2.00 -8.74
CA GLU A 127 -2.68 3.04 -8.92
C GLU A 127 -2.48 3.78 -7.59
N ASN A 128 -1.21 4.02 -7.22
CA ASN A 128 -0.87 4.70 -5.98
C ASN A 128 0.02 5.93 -6.25
N PRO A 129 -0.55 7.08 -6.61
CA PRO A 129 0.20 8.29 -6.94
C PRO A 129 0.68 9.04 -5.69
N ILE A 130 1.11 8.33 -4.65
CA ILE A 130 1.50 8.90 -3.34
C ILE A 130 2.64 9.93 -3.45
N LEU A 131 3.62 9.69 -4.32
CA LEU A 131 4.73 10.65 -4.51
C LEU A 131 4.26 11.95 -5.15
N ASP A 132 3.35 11.89 -6.12
CA ASP A 132 2.71 13.07 -6.68
C ASP A 132 1.82 13.78 -5.64
N GLY A 133 1.13 13.01 -4.81
CA GLY A 133 0.40 13.52 -3.66
C GLY A 133 1.29 14.37 -2.74
N PHE A 134 2.43 13.84 -2.30
CA PHE A 134 3.38 14.58 -1.47
C PHE A 134 4.05 15.74 -2.21
N TYR A 135 4.35 15.58 -3.50
CA TYR A 135 4.86 16.70 -4.30
C TYR A 135 3.90 17.89 -4.33
N GLN A 136 2.59 17.61 -4.47
CA GLN A 136 1.56 18.65 -4.41
C GLN A 136 1.35 19.17 -3.00
N LEU A 137 1.38 18.32 -1.97
CA LEU A 137 1.23 18.71 -0.57
C LEU A 137 2.35 19.66 -0.13
N ASN A 138 3.59 19.44 -0.60
CA ASN A 138 4.73 20.31 -0.34
C ASN A 138 4.55 21.73 -0.92
N ARG A 139 3.49 21.96 -1.73
CA ARG A 139 3.13 23.25 -2.37
C ARG A 139 1.72 23.70 -2.05
N ALA A 140 1.03 23.00 -1.16
CA ALA A 140 -0.38 23.22 -0.85
C ALA A 140 -0.55 24.35 0.18
N ASP A 141 -0.65 25.58 -0.29
CA ASP A 141 -0.82 26.79 0.52
C ASP A 141 -2.27 27.08 0.94
N THR A 142 -3.23 26.25 0.49
CA THR A 142 -4.65 26.32 0.84
C THR A 142 -5.20 24.96 1.25
N LEU A 143 -6.26 24.97 2.07
CA LEU A 143 -6.94 23.74 2.50
C LEU A 143 -7.45 22.91 1.31
N ALA A 144 -7.95 23.55 0.26
CA ALA A 144 -8.43 22.88 -0.94
C ALA A 144 -7.31 22.15 -1.68
N LYS A 145 -6.14 22.80 -1.87
CA LYS A 145 -4.97 22.16 -2.48
C LYS A 145 -4.44 21.02 -1.61
N ALA A 146 -4.40 21.21 -0.30
CA ALA A 146 -3.98 20.15 0.62
C ALA A 146 -4.89 18.93 0.51
N ARG A 147 -6.24 19.12 0.51
CA ARG A 147 -7.20 18.04 0.32
C ARG A 147 -7.01 17.30 -1.01
N GLN A 148 -6.81 18.02 -2.11
CA GLN A 148 -6.57 17.41 -3.42
C GLN A 148 -5.27 16.59 -3.45
N ALA A 149 -4.20 17.08 -2.80
CA ALA A 149 -2.94 16.38 -2.68
C ALA A 149 -3.09 15.09 -1.86
N VAL A 150 -3.75 15.17 -0.71
CA VAL A 150 -3.96 14.05 0.21
C VAL A 150 -4.86 12.97 -0.39
N ALA A 151 -5.80 13.33 -1.26
CA ALA A 151 -6.65 12.38 -1.98
C ALA A 151 -5.88 11.40 -2.90
N LYS A 152 -4.60 11.67 -3.18
CA LYS A 152 -3.70 10.80 -3.95
C LYS A 152 -2.95 9.79 -3.10
N VAL A 153 -3.14 9.79 -1.79
CA VAL A 153 -2.55 8.82 -0.88
C VAL A 153 -3.48 7.62 -0.78
N HIS A 154 -3.17 6.56 -1.52
CA HIS A 154 -3.99 5.36 -1.57
C HIS A 154 -3.48 4.28 -0.60
N ALA A 155 -2.17 4.03 -0.57
CA ALA A 155 -1.50 3.11 0.35
C ALA A 155 -0.04 3.53 0.58
N PRO A 156 0.52 3.34 1.79
CA PRO A 156 -0.17 2.91 3.00
C PRO A 156 -1.16 3.94 3.51
N GLY A 157 -2.08 3.54 4.39
CA GLY A 157 -2.98 4.47 5.06
C GLY A 157 -2.24 5.47 5.94
N LEU A 158 -2.54 6.76 5.80
CA LEU A 158 -1.89 7.84 6.54
C LEU A 158 -2.92 8.78 7.17
N ASN A 159 -2.75 9.09 8.45
CA ASN A 159 -3.35 10.27 9.05
C ASN A 159 -2.49 11.46 8.67
N ILE A 160 -3.02 12.40 7.93
CA ILE A 160 -2.32 13.62 7.52
C ILE A 160 -3.00 14.82 8.16
N VAL A 161 -2.23 15.61 8.89
CA VAL A 161 -2.65 16.91 9.41
C VAL A 161 -1.95 18.02 8.64
N TRP A 162 -2.66 19.12 8.42
CA TRP A 162 -2.16 20.29 7.72
C TRP A 162 -2.72 21.56 8.36
N ALA A 163 -1.91 22.61 8.39
CA ALA A 163 -2.33 23.93 8.87
C ALA A 163 -1.59 25.04 8.12
N ASN A 164 -2.21 26.22 8.02
CA ASN A 164 -1.58 27.39 7.44
C ASN A 164 -1.53 28.59 8.40
N ALA A 165 -0.75 29.59 8.04
CA ALA A 165 -0.61 30.82 8.83
C ALA A 165 -1.89 31.69 8.84
N LYS A 166 -2.91 31.36 8.05
CA LYS A 166 -4.21 32.06 8.02
C LYS A 166 -5.21 31.48 9.02
N GLY A 167 -4.87 30.38 9.68
CA GLY A 167 -5.71 29.72 10.67
C GLY A 167 -6.55 28.55 10.12
N ASP A 168 -6.41 28.21 8.84
CA ASP A 168 -7.04 27.01 8.30
C ASP A 168 -6.31 25.75 8.83
N ILE A 169 -7.09 24.75 9.22
CA ILE A 169 -6.59 23.44 9.66
C ILE A 169 -7.33 22.33 8.93
N GLY A 170 -6.65 21.21 8.67
CA GLY A 170 -7.21 20.01 8.07
C GLY A 170 -6.62 18.75 8.66
N TRP A 171 -7.43 17.71 8.72
CA TRP A 171 -7.03 16.35 9.04
C TRP A 171 -7.76 15.36 8.13
N TRP A 172 -7.02 14.39 7.60
CA TRP A 172 -7.57 13.34 6.76
C TRP A 172 -6.96 12.00 7.14
N ALA A 173 -7.81 10.98 7.22
CA ALA A 173 -7.40 9.59 7.23
C ALA A 173 -7.36 9.12 5.76
N ALA A 174 -6.21 9.26 5.12
CA ALA A 174 -6.05 9.03 3.69
C ALA A 174 -5.66 7.57 3.42
N ALA A 175 -6.47 6.88 2.65
CA ALA A 175 -6.24 5.51 2.17
C ALA A 175 -7.26 5.13 1.10
N GLN A 176 -6.97 4.11 0.31
CA GLN A 176 -7.98 3.36 -0.43
C GLN A 176 -8.57 2.29 0.50
N LEU A 177 -9.81 2.51 0.93
CA LEU A 177 -10.53 1.56 1.80
C LEU A 177 -11.41 0.64 0.96
N PRO A 178 -11.16 -0.69 0.96
CA PRO A 178 -11.94 -1.62 0.15
C PRO A 178 -13.36 -1.78 0.68
N ILE A 179 -14.32 -1.85 -0.24
CA ILE A 179 -15.70 -2.22 0.04
C ILE A 179 -15.79 -3.75 -0.10
N ARG A 180 -16.10 -4.43 1.00
CA ARG A 180 -16.28 -5.87 1.06
C ARG A 180 -17.77 -6.24 1.08
N PRO A 181 -18.13 -7.46 0.70
CA PRO A 181 -19.50 -7.96 0.85
C PRO A 181 -20.00 -7.87 2.30
N ALA A 182 -21.29 -7.68 2.47
CA ALA A 182 -21.88 -7.54 3.79
C ALA A 182 -21.63 -8.77 4.67
N GLY A 183 -21.24 -8.55 5.94
CA GLY A 183 -20.98 -9.61 6.91
C GLY A 183 -19.60 -10.26 6.81
N VAL A 184 -18.73 -9.84 5.87
CA VAL A 184 -17.34 -10.32 5.80
C VAL A 184 -16.53 -9.71 6.94
N ASN A 185 -15.82 -10.58 7.67
CA ASN A 185 -14.84 -10.18 8.69
C ASN A 185 -13.43 -10.41 8.15
N ALA A 186 -12.78 -9.34 7.73
CA ALA A 186 -11.43 -9.35 7.17
C ALA A 186 -10.33 -9.68 8.20
N GLY A 187 -10.65 -9.78 9.49
CA GLY A 187 -9.73 -10.27 10.52
C GLY A 187 -9.44 -11.79 10.44
N PHE A 188 -10.11 -12.50 9.53
CA PHE A 188 -9.89 -13.92 9.26
C PHE A 188 -9.43 -14.14 7.82
N ILE A 189 -8.85 -15.32 7.57
CA ILE A 189 -8.56 -15.78 6.21
C ILE A 189 -9.91 -16.06 5.52
N LEU A 190 -10.12 -15.41 4.37
CA LEU A 190 -11.37 -15.51 3.60
C LEU A 190 -11.36 -16.78 2.73
N ASP A 191 -12.54 -17.29 2.42
CA ASP A 191 -12.70 -18.42 1.51
C ASP A 191 -12.75 -17.92 0.05
N GLY A 192 -11.69 -18.21 -0.72
CA GLY A 192 -11.55 -17.79 -2.11
C GLY A 192 -12.53 -18.46 -3.09
N SER A 193 -13.20 -19.54 -2.67
CA SER A 193 -14.24 -20.20 -3.48
C SER A 193 -15.61 -19.51 -3.40
N THR A 194 -15.74 -18.50 -2.55
CA THR A 194 -17.01 -17.80 -2.28
C THR A 194 -16.92 -16.32 -2.57
N ALA A 195 -18.06 -15.66 -2.67
CA ALA A 195 -18.15 -14.21 -2.82
C ALA A 195 -17.59 -13.40 -1.62
N GLN A 196 -17.18 -14.05 -0.52
CA GLN A 196 -16.55 -13.37 0.61
C GLN A 196 -15.22 -12.72 0.24
N ALA A 197 -14.50 -13.32 -0.72
CA ALA A 197 -13.22 -12.79 -1.19
C ALA A 197 -13.36 -11.63 -2.19
N ASP A 198 -14.58 -11.34 -2.67
CA ASP A 198 -14.81 -10.28 -3.66
C ASP A 198 -14.49 -8.90 -3.08
N LYS A 199 -14.01 -8.03 -3.98
CA LYS A 199 -13.82 -6.61 -3.71
C LYS A 199 -14.81 -5.82 -4.57
N LEU A 200 -15.68 -5.06 -3.91
CA LEU A 200 -16.77 -4.32 -4.56
C LEU A 200 -16.35 -2.91 -4.98
N GLY A 201 -15.06 -2.59 -4.84
CA GLY A 201 -14.48 -1.28 -5.11
C GLY A 201 -13.92 -0.64 -3.86
N PHE A 202 -13.84 0.69 -3.86
CA PHE A 202 -13.27 1.47 -2.76
C PHE A 202 -14.24 2.58 -2.33
N TYR A 203 -14.20 2.92 -1.05
CA TYR A 203 -14.90 4.10 -0.56
C TYR A 203 -14.32 5.38 -1.18
N PRO A 204 -15.16 6.37 -1.55
CA PRO A 204 -14.67 7.65 -2.05
C PRO A 204 -13.96 8.44 -0.95
N PHE A 205 -12.94 9.25 -1.34
CA PHE A 205 -12.18 10.14 -0.46
C PHE A 205 -12.96 11.41 -0.11
#